data_c2c1fff39bb00439a1cbc3e0473dc0d1
#
_entry.id   c2c1fff39bb00439a1cbc3e0473dc0d1
#
_cell.length_a   1.000
_cell.length_b   1.000
_cell.length_c   1.000
_cell.angle_alpha   90.00
_cell.angle_beta   90.00
_cell.angle_gamma   90.00
#
_symmetry.space_group_name_H-M   'P 1'
#
loop_
_entity.id
_entity.type
_entity.pdbx_description
1 polymer ?
#
loop_
_entity_poly.entity_id
_entity_poly.type
_entity_poly.pdbx_seq_one_letter_code
_entity_poly.pdbx_strand_id
1 'polypeptide(L)'
;MYEAYYGLKVKPFQLNPDPTFYFDSSQHRRAAAYLEYGLHQNQGFIVITGEVGAGKTTVVRGLLASLDQEKVVAAQLVSTQLDADDILRMVAAAFGIRCKDVSKSDILLSIEAFLVDIARRGKRCLLIVDEAQNLTQRAVEELRMLSNFQFESQALLQSFLVGQPEFRAIMLSPQMEQLRQRVIAACHIGPLAEGETRDYIQHRLKCAGSTGDPHFDDDAFVAIYKASGGVPRRINSICDRLLLSGFLADKKSFAKSDVEEVAAEINDGAFASTNAGRVTLVSPRAVGDEFDDVGAPNIDLDAQVAQEADRLLDGIRNRRVVDRLMRLERSLLRLEHSNSLILHILRRIVDSARPRDSEKSG
;
A
#
# COMPACT_ATOMS: atom_id res chain seq x y z
N MET A 1 -13.36 0.36 22.93
CA MET A 1 -13.22 -0.42 24.17
C MET A 1 -12.23 0.24 25.12
N TYR A 2 -10.91 0.19 24.87
CA TYR A 2 -9.93 0.79 25.78
C TYR A 2 -9.95 2.32 25.78
N GLU A 3 -10.50 2.96 24.75
CA GLU A 3 -10.60 4.41 24.66
C GLU A 3 -11.39 5.01 25.84
N ALA A 4 -12.53 4.41 26.15
CA ALA A 4 -13.37 4.86 27.27
C ALA A 4 -12.69 4.64 28.63
N TYR A 5 -11.89 3.55 28.77
CA TYR A 5 -11.16 3.22 29.98
C TYR A 5 -10.08 4.28 30.31
N TYR A 6 -9.35 4.75 29.28
CA TYR A 6 -8.35 5.80 29.42
C TYR A 6 -8.89 7.22 29.24
N GLY A 7 -10.21 7.39 29.06
CA GLY A 7 -10.81 8.71 28.84
C GLY A 7 -10.47 9.33 27.48
N LEU A 8 -10.10 8.53 26.49
CA LEU A 8 -9.75 8.98 25.15
C LEU A 8 -11.00 9.12 24.28
N LYS A 9 -11.03 10.15 23.43
CA LYS A 9 -12.14 10.40 22.49
C LYS A 9 -12.07 9.51 21.25
N VAL A 10 -10.85 9.18 20.81
CA VAL A 10 -10.56 8.37 19.62
C VAL A 10 -9.33 7.51 19.86
N LYS A 11 -9.09 6.53 19.00
CA LYS A 11 -7.88 5.69 19.06
C LYS A 11 -6.63 6.50 18.74
N PRO A 12 -5.66 6.62 19.68
CA PRO A 12 -4.46 7.43 19.44
C PRO A 12 -3.50 6.79 18.42
N PHE A 13 -3.41 5.46 18.38
CA PHE A 13 -2.39 4.72 17.64
C PHE A 13 -2.97 3.90 16.47
N GLN A 14 -3.97 4.47 15.77
CA GLN A 14 -4.50 3.84 14.56
C GLN A 14 -3.47 3.79 13.42
N LEU A 15 -3.52 2.72 12.63
CA LEU A 15 -2.60 2.53 11.50
C LEU A 15 -2.99 3.33 10.25
N ASN A 16 -4.26 3.71 10.13
CA ASN A 16 -4.73 4.54 9.03
C ASN A 16 -4.19 5.97 9.17
N PRO A 17 -3.65 6.55 8.09
CA PRO A 17 -3.20 7.94 8.10
C PRO A 17 -4.37 8.89 8.36
N ASP A 18 -4.31 9.61 9.47
CA ASP A 18 -5.26 10.66 9.84
C ASP A 18 -4.50 11.98 9.98
N PRO A 19 -4.85 13.01 9.20
CA PRO A 19 -4.17 14.30 9.24
C PRO A 19 -4.23 14.99 10.61
N THR A 20 -5.25 14.71 11.43
CA THR A 20 -5.38 15.31 12.77
C THR A 20 -4.30 14.85 13.74
N PHE A 21 -3.68 13.71 13.47
CA PHE A 21 -2.56 13.14 14.21
C PHE A 21 -1.20 13.40 13.59
N TYR A 22 -1.11 14.32 12.63
CA TYR A 22 0.16 14.64 12.00
C TYR A 22 1.16 15.19 13.02
N PHE A 23 2.33 14.56 13.08
CA PHE A 23 3.44 14.99 13.91
C PHE A 23 4.57 15.52 13.05
N ASP A 24 4.91 16.77 13.24
CA ASP A 24 5.91 17.49 12.45
C ASP A 24 7.32 17.25 13.00
N SER A 25 7.88 16.05 12.76
CA SER A 25 9.26 15.74 13.14
C SER A 25 10.29 16.51 12.31
N SER A 26 11.54 16.53 12.76
CA SER A 26 12.65 17.16 12.03
C SER A 26 12.81 16.60 10.61
N GLN A 27 12.64 15.28 10.45
CA GLN A 27 12.71 14.60 9.16
C GLN A 27 11.53 14.98 8.25
N HIS A 28 10.32 15.07 8.82
CA HIS A 28 9.13 15.47 8.06
C HIS A 28 9.19 16.92 7.61
N ARG A 29 9.62 17.86 8.49
CA ARG A 29 9.85 19.27 8.13
C ARG A 29 10.87 19.41 7.00
N ARG A 30 11.98 18.67 7.10
CA ARG A 30 12.99 18.69 6.04
C ARG A 30 12.44 18.16 4.72
N ALA A 31 11.69 17.06 4.74
CA ALA A 31 11.05 16.51 3.55
C ALA A 31 10.04 17.50 2.95
N ALA A 32 9.19 18.11 3.79
CA ALA A 32 8.23 19.12 3.34
C ALA A 32 8.92 20.32 2.67
N ALA A 33 10.02 20.83 3.25
CA ALA A 33 10.78 21.92 2.66
C ALA A 33 11.39 21.55 1.29
N TYR A 34 11.89 20.32 1.11
CA TYR A 34 12.36 19.83 -0.20
C TYR A 34 11.22 19.72 -1.22
N LEU A 35 10.04 19.31 -0.79
CA LEU A 35 8.87 19.22 -1.64
C LEU A 35 8.38 20.60 -2.08
N GLU A 36 8.29 21.55 -1.16
CA GLU A 36 7.93 22.95 -1.47
C GLU A 36 8.93 23.57 -2.43
N TYR A 37 10.23 23.41 -2.16
CA TYR A 37 11.28 23.89 -3.07
C TYR A 37 11.11 23.30 -4.47
N GLY A 38 10.91 21.98 -4.54
CA GLY A 38 10.71 21.31 -5.81
C GLY A 38 9.47 21.80 -6.55
N LEU A 39 8.35 22.03 -5.86
CA LEU A 39 7.13 22.58 -6.44
C LEU A 39 7.36 23.96 -7.06
N HIS A 40 8.19 24.79 -6.43
CA HIS A 40 8.52 26.10 -6.99
C HIS A 40 9.31 26.02 -8.31
N GLN A 41 10.11 24.96 -8.51
CA GLN A 41 10.87 24.74 -9.73
C GLN A 41 10.00 24.33 -10.93
N ASN A 42 8.82 23.78 -10.68
CA ASN A 42 7.78 23.48 -11.68
C ASN A 42 8.19 22.51 -12.79
N GLN A 43 9.18 21.68 -12.60
CA GLN A 43 9.71 20.76 -13.60
C GLN A 43 10.36 19.54 -12.95
N GLY A 44 10.64 18.52 -13.73
CA GLY A 44 11.45 17.36 -13.33
C GLY A 44 10.83 16.50 -12.26
N PHE A 45 11.71 15.80 -11.51
CA PHE A 45 11.32 14.81 -10.53
C PHE A 45 11.74 15.21 -9.12
N ILE A 46 10.89 14.88 -8.16
CA ILE A 46 11.22 14.91 -6.74
C ILE A 46 11.11 13.47 -6.23
N VAL A 47 12.16 13.01 -5.57
CA VAL A 47 12.24 11.64 -5.06
C VAL A 47 12.15 11.65 -3.54
N ILE A 48 11.22 10.87 -2.99
CA ILE A 48 11.03 10.71 -1.56
C ILE A 48 11.22 9.24 -1.24
N THR A 49 12.19 8.91 -0.40
CA THR A 49 12.41 7.54 0.05
C THR A 49 12.27 7.44 1.56
N GLY A 50 12.05 6.26 2.06
CA GLY A 50 11.99 5.98 3.50
C GLY A 50 11.37 4.63 3.78
N GLU A 51 11.55 4.12 4.99
CA GLU A 51 11.02 2.82 5.38
C GLU A 51 9.50 2.75 5.35
N VAL A 52 8.96 1.52 5.31
CA VAL A 52 7.53 1.27 5.42
C VAL A 52 7.04 1.80 6.77
N GLY A 53 6.06 2.73 6.72
CA GLY A 53 5.52 3.33 7.94
C GLY A 53 6.31 4.53 8.48
N ALA A 54 7.33 5.03 7.77
CA ALA A 54 8.06 6.25 8.13
C ALA A 54 7.25 7.55 7.93
N GLY A 55 6.04 7.49 7.38
CA GLY A 55 5.18 8.67 7.20
C GLY A 55 5.28 9.35 5.83
N LYS A 56 5.93 8.74 4.83
CA LYS A 56 6.06 9.29 3.46
C LYS A 56 4.74 9.79 2.88
N THR A 57 3.74 8.93 2.85
CA THR A 57 2.41 9.24 2.31
C THR A 57 1.71 10.34 3.12
N THR A 58 1.99 10.45 4.42
CA THR A 58 1.44 11.51 5.28
C THR A 58 2.00 12.87 4.90
N VAL A 59 3.33 12.98 4.67
CA VAL A 59 3.98 14.21 4.22
C VAL A 59 3.44 14.65 2.86
N VAL A 60 3.32 13.70 1.91
CA VAL A 60 2.78 13.98 0.57
C VAL A 60 1.32 14.45 0.65
N ARG A 61 0.49 13.81 1.48
CA ARG A 61 -0.91 14.25 1.69
C ARG A 61 -1.00 15.62 2.35
N GLY A 62 -0.14 15.89 3.33
CA GLY A 62 -0.04 17.21 3.95
C GLY A 62 0.28 18.30 2.93
N LEU A 63 1.24 18.05 2.05
CA LEU A 63 1.56 18.95 0.96
C LEU A 63 0.37 19.12 0.00
N LEU A 64 -0.25 18.04 -0.45
CA LEU A 64 -1.43 18.11 -1.33
C LEU A 64 -2.56 18.92 -0.74
N ALA A 65 -2.79 18.79 0.57
CA ALA A 65 -3.82 19.58 1.27
C ALA A 65 -3.49 21.09 1.35
N SER A 66 -2.19 21.45 1.28
CA SER A 66 -1.74 22.84 1.27
C SER A 66 -1.73 23.48 -0.12
N LEU A 67 -1.85 22.68 -1.20
CA LEU A 67 -1.85 23.18 -2.56
C LEU A 67 -3.14 23.94 -2.89
N ASP A 68 -2.96 25.04 -3.62
CA ASP A 68 -4.07 25.77 -4.22
C ASP A 68 -4.64 24.95 -5.40
N GLN A 69 -5.79 24.32 -5.17
CA GLN A 69 -6.47 23.49 -6.18
C GLN A 69 -6.91 24.27 -7.42
N GLU A 70 -6.98 25.61 -7.32
CA GLU A 70 -7.24 26.43 -8.48
C GLU A 70 -6.03 26.58 -9.39
N LYS A 71 -4.81 26.38 -8.85
CA LYS A 71 -3.54 26.49 -9.59
C LYS A 71 -2.89 25.15 -9.93
N VAL A 72 -3.19 24.09 -9.18
CA VAL A 72 -2.54 22.79 -9.34
C VAL A 72 -3.57 21.68 -9.53
N VAL A 73 -3.43 20.93 -10.63
CA VAL A 73 -4.15 19.68 -10.87
C VAL A 73 -3.24 18.53 -10.46
N ALA A 74 -3.51 17.93 -9.32
CA ALA A 74 -2.72 16.82 -8.81
C ALA A 74 -3.41 15.49 -9.09
N ALA A 75 -2.64 14.53 -9.57
CA ALA A 75 -3.07 13.14 -9.74
C ALA A 75 -2.15 12.21 -8.92
N GLN A 76 -2.74 11.23 -8.25
CA GLN A 76 -2.00 10.23 -7.49
C GLN A 76 -2.28 8.84 -8.04
N LEU A 77 -1.22 8.08 -8.25
CA LEU A 77 -1.29 6.66 -8.53
C LEU A 77 -0.45 5.87 -7.52
N VAL A 78 -0.97 4.71 -7.14
CA VAL A 78 -0.23 3.74 -6.34
C VAL A 78 0.27 2.67 -7.28
N SER A 79 1.59 2.54 -7.39
CA SER A 79 2.21 1.56 -8.27
C SER A 79 2.10 0.16 -7.64
N THR A 80 1.46 -0.74 -8.38
CA THR A 80 1.70 -2.18 -8.29
C THR A 80 2.75 -2.54 -9.36
N GLN A 81 3.09 -3.78 -9.58
CA GLN A 81 4.02 -4.16 -10.64
C GLN A 81 3.47 -3.77 -12.03
N LEU A 82 3.79 -2.53 -12.47
CA LEU A 82 3.30 -1.95 -13.71
C LEU A 82 4.37 -2.00 -14.79
N ASP A 83 3.98 -2.46 -15.98
CA ASP A 83 4.81 -2.35 -17.18
C ASP A 83 4.59 -0.99 -17.88
N ALA A 84 5.35 -0.74 -18.94
CA ALA A 84 5.41 0.53 -19.67
C ALA A 84 4.04 1.00 -20.20
N ASP A 85 3.25 0.08 -20.76
CA ASP A 85 1.95 0.44 -21.35
C ASP A 85 0.89 0.67 -20.27
N ASP A 86 0.97 -0.05 -19.15
CA ASP A 86 0.04 0.08 -18.04
C ASP A 86 0.26 1.39 -17.27
N ILE A 87 1.51 1.83 -17.09
CA ILE A 87 1.79 3.10 -16.42
C ILE A 87 1.17 4.29 -17.15
N LEU A 88 1.24 4.32 -18.50
CA LEU A 88 0.65 5.40 -19.28
C LEU A 88 -0.88 5.42 -19.16
N ARG A 89 -1.52 4.24 -19.20
CA ARG A 89 -2.98 4.10 -18.99
C ARG A 89 -3.38 4.57 -17.60
N MET A 90 -2.60 4.23 -16.57
CA MET A 90 -2.87 4.64 -15.21
C MET A 90 -2.65 6.13 -14.98
N VAL A 91 -1.62 6.73 -15.59
CA VAL A 91 -1.42 8.19 -15.57
C VAL A 91 -2.59 8.89 -16.23
N ALA A 92 -3.01 8.45 -17.41
CA ALA A 92 -4.18 9.00 -18.09
C ALA A 92 -5.45 8.88 -17.22
N ALA A 93 -5.72 7.70 -16.65
CA ALA A 93 -6.85 7.46 -15.77
C ALA A 93 -6.82 8.33 -14.50
N ALA A 94 -5.62 8.53 -13.89
CA ALA A 94 -5.44 9.36 -12.71
C ALA A 94 -5.76 10.84 -12.98
N PHE A 95 -5.53 11.32 -14.20
CA PHE A 95 -5.97 12.64 -14.66
C PHE A 95 -7.40 12.68 -15.21
N GLY A 96 -8.14 11.57 -15.17
CA GLY A 96 -9.52 11.49 -15.66
C GLY A 96 -9.64 11.38 -17.19
N ILE A 97 -8.55 11.06 -17.89
CA ILE A 97 -8.52 10.87 -19.34
C ILE A 97 -9.01 9.46 -19.66
N ARG A 98 -10.01 9.32 -20.53
CA ARG A 98 -10.54 8.02 -20.96
C ARG A 98 -9.64 7.39 -22.02
N CYS A 99 -9.02 6.25 -21.70
CA CYS A 99 -8.09 5.53 -22.59
C CYS A 99 -8.46 4.04 -22.69
N LYS A 100 -9.73 3.73 -22.99
CA LYS A 100 -10.16 2.34 -23.19
C LYS A 100 -9.91 1.93 -24.63
N ASP A 101 -9.19 0.81 -24.84
CA ASP A 101 -8.90 0.20 -26.14
C ASP A 101 -8.18 1.13 -27.14
N VAL A 102 -7.29 1.99 -26.64
CA VAL A 102 -6.57 3.01 -27.41
C VAL A 102 -5.09 2.61 -27.53
N SER A 103 -4.46 2.94 -28.65
CA SER A 103 -3.04 2.68 -28.87
C SER A 103 -2.15 3.52 -27.92
N LYS A 104 -0.91 3.07 -27.68
CA LYS A 104 0.05 3.83 -26.86
C LYS A 104 0.27 5.25 -27.38
N SER A 105 0.37 5.42 -28.68
CA SER A 105 0.56 6.73 -29.32
C SER A 105 -0.62 7.66 -29.04
N ASP A 106 -1.85 7.16 -29.12
CA ASP A 106 -3.05 7.95 -28.88
C ASP A 106 -3.19 8.31 -27.38
N ILE A 107 -2.73 7.42 -26.48
CA ILE A 107 -2.68 7.73 -25.05
C ILE A 107 -1.71 8.89 -24.79
N LEU A 108 -0.52 8.85 -25.36
CA LEU A 108 0.47 9.92 -25.23
C LEU A 108 -0.06 11.25 -25.78
N LEU A 109 -0.66 11.26 -26.95
CA LEU A 109 -1.30 12.44 -27.53
C LEU A 109 -2.44 12.97 -26.65
N SER A 110 -3.24 12.10 -26.06
CA SER A 110 -4.33 12.49 -25.17
C SER A 110 -3.81 13.10 -23.86
N ILE A 111 -2.74 12.55 -23.30
CA ILE A 111 -2.08 13.11 -22.11
C ILE A 111 -1.48 14.48 -22.46
N GLU A 112 -0.75 14.60 -23.57
CA GLU A 112 -0.14 15.86 -24.01
C GLU A 112 -1.21 16.95 -24.23
N ALA A 113 -2.27 16.63 -24.96
CA ALA A 113 -3.37 17.56 -25.19
C ALA A 113 -4.03 18.04 -23.90
N PHE A 114 -4.23 17.13 -22.93
CA PHE A 114 -4.74 17.46 -21.61
C PHE A 114 -3.80 18.39 -20.84
N LEU A 115 -2.50 18.07 -20.80
CA LEU A 115 -1.51 18.87 -20.10
C LEU A 115 -1.40 20.29 -20.69
N VAL A 116 -1.45 20.42 -22.03
CA VAL A 116 -1.46 21.71 -22.72
C VAL A 116 -2.74 22.50 -22.39
N ASP A 117 -3.91 21.86 -22.36
CA ASP A 117 -5.16 22.55 -21.99
C ASP A 117 -5.10 23.09 -20.56
N ILE A 118 -4.57 22.32 -19.61
CA ILE A 118 -4.38 22.75 -18.23
C ILE A 118 -3.39 23.92 -18.14
N ALA A 119 -2.28 23.86 -18.88
CA ALA A 119 -1.29 24.94 -18.91
C ALA A 119 -1.87 26.25 -19.52
N ARG A 120 -2.68 26.17 -20.59
CA ARG A 120 -3.40 27.32 -21.16
C ARG A 120 -4.35 27.99 -20.18
N ARG A 121 -4.89 27.23 -19.23
CA ARG A 121 -5.72 27.75 -18.12
C ARG A 121 -4.90 28.34 -16.97
N GLY A 122 -3.58 28.44 -17.12
CA GLY A 122 -2.68 28.95 -16.09
C GLY A 122 -2.49 27.98 -14.91
N LYS A 123 -2.87 26.70 -15.07
CA LYS A 123 -2.72 25.67 -14.05
C LYS A 123 -1.52 24.76 -14.34
N ARG A 124 -1.06 24.04 -13.32
CA ARG A 124 0.07 23.11 -13.40
C ARG A 124 -0.42 21.69 -13.14
N CYS A 125 0.26 20.69 -13.71
CA CYS A 125 -0.01 19.29 -13.44
C CYS A 125 1.07 18.69 -12.56
N LEU A 126 0.64 17.99 -11.50
CA LEU A 126 1.49 17.26 -10.57
C LEU A 126 1.07 15.79 -10.56
N LEU A 127 2.00 14.90 -10.87
CA LEU A 127 1.81 13.46 -10.77
C LEU A 127 2.55 12.93 -9.56
N ILE A 128 1.85 12.21 -8.69
CA ILE A 128 2.43 11.53 -7.55
C ILE A 128 2.36 10.03 -7.78
N VAL A 129 3.51 9.38 -7.76
CA VAL A 129 3.63 7.93 -7.90
C VAL A 129 4.07 7.38 -6.56
N ASP A 130 3.16 6.71 -5.85
CA ASP A 130 3.46 6.03 -4.59
C ASP A 130 3.93 4.59 -4.85
N GLU A 131 4.71 4.01 -3.94
CA GLU A 131 5.35 2.68 -4.05
C GLU A 131 6.21 2.55 -5.33
N ALA A 132 6.99 3.59 -5.65
CA ALA A 132 7.77 3.70 -6.89
C ALA A 132 8.82 2.59 -7.07
N GLN A 133 9.24 1.87 -6.01
CA GLN A 133 10.12 0.70 -6.11
C GLN A 133 9.50 -0.47 -6.87
N ASN A 134 8.17 -0.46 -7.07
CA ASN A 134 7.46 -1.49 -7.83
C ASN A 134 7.44 -1.20 -9.34
N LEU A 135 7.91 -0.02 -9.77
CA LEU A 135 7.97 0.33 -11.19
C LEU A 135 9.08 -0.47 -11.89
N THR A 136 8.75 -0.99 -13.05
CA THR A 136 9.78 -1.52 -13.95
C THR A 136 10.63 -0.37 -14.51
N GLN A 137 11.85 -0.67 -14.93
CA GLN A 137 12.72 0.31 -15.58
C GLN A 137 12.04 0.97 -16.79
N ARG A 138 11.29 0.18 -17.57
CA ARG A 138 10.53 0.69 -18.73
C ARG A 138 9.43 1.66 -18.31
N ALA A 139 8.72 1.37 -17.24
CA ALA A 139 7.69 2.26 -16.71
C ALA A 139 8.30 3.61 -16.22
N VAL A 140 9.47 3.57 -15.59
CA VAL A 140 10.21 4.78 -15.19
C VAL A 140 10.64 5.60 -16.40
N GLU A 141 11.05 4.94 -17.49
CA GLU A 141 11.41 5.62 -18.74
C GLU A 141 10.20 6.30 -19.40
N GLU A 142 9.00 5.71 -19.34
CA GLU A 142 7.78 6.38 -19.82
C GLU A 142 7.48 7.64 -19.00
N LEU A 143 7.63 7.59 -17.68
CA LEU A 143 7.46 8.80 -16.84
C LEU A 143 8.49 9.88 -17.21
N ARG A 144 9.74 9.47 -17.51
CA ARG A 144 10.76 10.40 -17.99
C ARG A 144 10.36 11.04 -19.33
N MET A 145 9.80 10.25 -20.25
CA MET A 145 9.30 10.76 -21.53
C MET A 145 8.16 11.78 -21.34
N LEU A 146 7.21 11.50 -20.46
CA LEU A 146 6.14 12.44 -20.11
C LEU A 146 6.69 13.77 -19.55
N SER A 147 7.79 13.72 -18.80
CA SER A 147 8.44 14.95 -18.27
C SER A 147 9.09 15.84 -19.34
N ASN A 148 9.19 15.35 -20.59
CA ASN A 148 9.68 16.13 -21.72
C ASN A 148 8.61 17.03 -22.34
N PHE A 149 7.34 16.79 -22.04
CA PHE A 149 6.27 17.63 -22.60
C PHE A 149 6.40 19.06 -22.11
N GLN A 150 6.46 19.99 -23.07
CA GLN A 150 6.65 21.42 -22.82
C GLN A 150 5.65 22.22 -23.62
N PHE A 151 5.28 23.37 -23.04
CA PHE A 151 4.51 24.39 -23.71
C PHE A 151 5.17 25.75 -23.44
N GLU A 152 5.51 26.49 -24.48
CA GLU A 152 6.20 27.81 -24.38
C GLU A 152 7.44 27.76 -23.43
N SER A 153 8.31 26.79 -23.57
CA SER A 153 9.50 26.56 -22.73
C SER A 153 9.24 26.15 -21.27
N GLN A 154 8.00 25.90 -20.88
CA GLN A 154 7.65 25.41 -19.54
C GLN A 154 7.34 23.92 -19.58
N ALA A 155 7.85 23.18 -18.59
CA ALA A 155 7.48 21.78 -18.42
C ALA A 155 6.01 21.67 -18.01
N LEU A 156 5.28 20.75 -18.66
CA LEU A 156 3.84 20.58 -18.45
C LEU A 156 3.52 19.68 -17.26
N LEU A 157 4.45 18.79 -16.88
CA LEU A 157 4.24 17.79 -15.84
C LEU A 157 5.43 17.76 -14.88
N GLN A 158 5.15 17.90 -13.60
CA GLN A 158 6.07 17.61 -12.53
C GLN A 158 5.70 16.29 -11.87
N SER A 159 6.68 15.47 -11.47
CA SER A 159 6.42 14.15 -10.91
C SER A 159 7.10 13.94 -9.55
N PHE A 160 6.35 13.43 -8.58
CA PHE A 160 6.87 12.99 -7.29
C PHE A 160 6.91 11.47 -7.28
N LEU A 161 8.10 10.91 -7.04
CA LEU A 161 8.33 9.48 -6.92
C LEU A 161 8.55 9.16 -5.44
N VAL A 162 7.58 8.48 -4.86
CA VAL A 162 7.58 8.11 -3.44
C VAL A 162 7.82 6.61 -3.34
N GLY A 163 8.85 6.20 -2.62
CA GLY A 163 9.21 4.78 -2.57
C GLY A 163 9.91 4.35 -1.28
N GLN A 164 10.18 3.07 -1.20
CA GLN A 164 10.95 2.46 -0.12
C GLN A 164 12.46 2.65 -0.35
N PRO A 165 13.35 2.34 0.62
CA PRO A 165 14.79 2.53 0.47
C PRO A 165 15.38 1.81 -0.75
N GLU A 166 14.76 0.68 -1.18
CA GLU A 166 15.16 -0.09 -2.38
C GLU A 166 15.09 0.75 -3.65
N PHE A 167 14.13 1.69 -3.71
CA PHE A 167 14.02 2.62 -4.83
C PHE A 167 15.28 3.48 -5.01
N ARG A 168 15.96 3.81 -3.91
CA ARG A 168 17.25 4.52 -3.97
C ARG A 168 18.31 3.68 -4.68
N ALA A 169 18.37 2.38 -4.41
CA ALA A 169 19.30 1.48 -5.09
C ALA A 169 18.98 1.37 -6.59
N ILE A 170 17.70 1.29 -6.96
CA ILE A 170 17.24 1.31 -8.35
C ILE A 170 17.69 2.61 -9.03
N MET A 171 17.46 3.75 -8.40
CA MET A 171 17.84 5.07 -8.91
C MET A 171 19.35 5.23 -9.12
N LEU A 172 20.19 4.54 -8.35
CA LEU A 172 21.65 4.59 -8.49
C LEU A 172 22.17 3.69 -9.62
N SER A 173 21.35 2.84 -10.20
CA SER A 173 21.74 1.97 -11.31
C SER A 173 22.13 2.79 -12.56
N PRO A 174 23.05 2.28 -13.42
CA PRO A 174 23.48 2.98 -14.63
C PRO A 174 22.32 3.32 -15.57
N GLN A 175 21.31 2.45 -15.64
CA GLN A 175 20.14 2.63 -16.50
C GLN A 175 19.27 3.83 -16.11
N MET A 176 19.37 4.30 -14.85
CA MET A 176 18.59 5.44 -14.33
C MET A 176 19.34 6.77 -14.42
N GLU A 177 20.46 6.84 -15.09
CA GLU A 177 21.26 8.07 -15.18
C GLU A 177 20.48 9.23 -15.78
N GLN A 178 19.73 9.01 -16.85
CA GLN A 178 18.93 10.05 -17.52
C GLN A 178 17.80 10.57 -16.62
N LEU A 179 17.19 9.70 -15.79
CA LEU A 179 16.21 10.14 -14.81
C LEU A 179 16.88 10.96 -13.69
N ARG A 180 18.03 10.47 -13.18
CA ARG A 180 18.78 11.21 -12.12
C ARG A 180 19.12 12.63 -12.50
N GLN A 181 19.48 12.87 -13.78
CA GLN A 181 19.79 14.22 -14.29
C GLN A 181 18.57 15.15 -14.23
N ARG A 182 17.36 14.61 -14.11
CA ARG A 182 16.11 15.36 -13.99
C ARG A 182 15.54 15.44 -12.57
N VAL A 183 16.22 14.82 -11.60
CA VAL A 183 15.83 14.91 -10.19
C VAL A 183 16.30 16.25 -9.63
N ILE A 184 15.34 17.08 -9.27
CA ILE A 184 15.58 18.41 -8.70
C ILE A 184 15.87 18.31 -7.21
N ALA A 185 15.12 17.45 -6.53
CA ALA A 185 15.27 17.22 -5.11
C ALA A 185 15.09 15.75 -4.77
N ALA A 186 15.91 15.26 -3.85
CA ALA A 186 15.78 13.93 -3.28
C ALA A 186 15.87 14.02 -1.76
N CYS A 187 14.91 13.42 -1.06
CA CYS A 187 14.95 13.33 0.38
C CYS A 187 14.70 11.90 0.86
N HIS A 188 15.27 11.60 2.02
CA HIS A 188 15.03 10.35 2.71
C HIS A 188 14.40 10.65 4.05
N ILE A 189 13.24 10.05 4.32
CA ILE A 189 12.55 10.14 5.61
C ILE A 189 13.01 8.95 6.43
N GLY A 190 13.88 9.22 7.37
CA GLY A 190 14.37 8.25 8.34
C GLY A 190 13.40 8.05 9.50
N PRO A 191 13.74 7.12 10.42
CA PRO A 191 13.00 6.94 11.66
C PRO A 191 13.12 8.18 12.57
N LEU A 192 12.20 8.30 13.52
CA LEU A 192 12.24 9.32 14.56
C LEU A 192 13.43 9.08 15.50
N ALA A 193 14.02 10.14 16.00
CA ALA A 193 15.01 10.06 17.07
C ALA A 193 14.33 9.63 18.40
N GLU A 194 15.13 9.23 19.40
CA GLU A 194 14.59 8.79 20.69
C GLU A 194 13.71 9.86 21.36
N GLY A 195 14.18 11.11 21.43
CA GLY A 195 13.39 12.22 21.95
C GLY A 195 12.12 12.49 21.14
N GLU A 196 12.22 12.47 19.81
CA GLU A 196 11.06 12.64 18.92
C GLU A 196 10.05 11.49 19.06
N THR A 197 10.50 10.28 19.40
CA THR A 197 9.58 9.15 19.66
C THR A 197 8.71 9.41 20.86
N ARG A 198 9.29 9.95 21.95
CA ARG A 198 8.53 10.40 23.13
C ARG A 198 7.52 11.47 22.75
N ASP A 199 7.97 12.53 22.09
CA ASP A 199 7.13 13.65 21.69
C ASP A 199 5.99 13.19 20.75
N TYR A 200 6.28 12.26 19.86
CA TYR A 200 5.29 11.65 18.96
C TYR A 200 4.20 10.91 19.73
N ILE A 201 4.54 10.08 20.70
CA ILE A 201 3.58 9.32 21.51
C ILE A 201 2.70 10.30 22.29
N GLN A 202 3.31 11.29 22.98
CA GLN A 202 2.60 12.30 23.74
C GLN A 202 1.68 13.15 22.87
N HIS A 203 2.15 13.56 21.68
CA HIS A 203 1.34 14.29 20.71
C HIS A 203 0.08 13.51 20.32
N ARG A 204 0.23 12.22 20.01
CA ARG A 204 -0.91 11.38 19.61
C ARG A 204 -1.92 11.17 20.74
N LEU A 205 -1.45 10.97 21.96
CA LEU A 205 -2.31 10.90 23.14
C LEU A 205 -3.06 12.21 23.37
N LYS A 206 -2.37 13.33 23.25
CA LYS A 206 -3.01 14.67 23.37
C LYS A 206 -4.06 14.90 22.29
N CYS A 207 -3.79 14.55 21.02
CA CYS A 207 -4.77 14.63 19.95
C CYS A 207 -5.98 13.71 20.19
N ALA A 208 -5.77 12.56 20.84
CA ALA A 208 -6.85 11.66 21.23
C ALA A 208 -7.64 12.15 22.45
N GLY A 209 -7.25 13.26 23.07
CA GLY A 209 -7.95 13.87 24.21
C GLY A 209 -7.52 13.32 25.57
N SER A 210 -6.35 12.70 25.69
CA SER A 210 -5.80 12.28 26.98
C SER A 210 -5.64 13.49 27.91
N THR A 211 -6.08 13.31 29.15
CA THR A 211 -5.97 14.32 30.24
C THR A 211 -4.98 13.90 31.33
N GLY A 212 -4.19 12.84 31.10
CA GLY A 212 -3.21 12.30 32.05
C GLY A 212 -3.06 10.79 31.94
N ASP A 213 -4.15 10.07 31.67
CA ASP A 213 -4.13 8.63 31.39
C ASP A 213 -4.14 8.38 29.87
N PRO A 214 -3.43 7.38 29.36
CA PRO A 214 -2.46 6.51 30.02
C PRO A 214 -1.13 7.22 30.32
N HIS A 215 -0.41 6.78 31.36
CA HIS A 215 0.91 7.27 31.73
C HIS A 215 2.01 6.31 31.27
N PHE A 216 3.11 6.85 30.73
CA PHE A 216 4.28 6.09 30.34
C PHE A 216 5.49 6.59 31.12
N ASP A 217 6.21 5.70 31.77
CA ASP A 217 7.45 6.01 32.44
C ASP A 217 8.55 6.40 31.43
N ASP A 218 9.56 7.13 31.87
CA ASP A 218 10.65 7.56 30.99
C ASP A 218 11.38 6.35 30.34
N ASP A 219 11.61 5.29 31.12
CA ASP A 219 12.21 4.05 30.63
C ASP A 219 11.33 3.30 29.62
N ALA A 220 10.01 3.45 29.71
CA ALA A 220 9.06 2.89 28.75
C ALA A 220 9.22 3.55 27.37
N PHE A 221 9.40 4.86 27.28
CA PHE A 221 9.65 5.54 26.02
C PHE A 221 10.94 5.06 25.36
N VAL A 222 12.01 4.88 26.14
CA VAL A 222 13.29 4.33 25.65
C VAL A 222 13.12 2.90 25.14
N ALA A 223 12.36 2.07 25.85
CA ALA A 223 12.08 0.71 25.43
C ALA A 223 11.24 0.67 24.14
N ILE A 224 10.21 1.53 23.99
CA ILE A 224 9.42 1.66 22.77
C ILE A 224 10.30 2.08 21.60
N TYR A 225 11.20 3.07 21.79
CA TYR A 225 12.13 3.48 20.76
C TYR A 225 13.01 2.30 20.29
N LYS A 226 13.62 1.56 21.22
CA LYS A 226 14.46 0.41 20.91
C LYS A 226 13.71 -0.69 20.17
N ALA A 227 12.50 -1.01 20.61
CA ALA A 227 11.68 -2.06 20.01
C ALA A 227 11.14 -1.65 18.61
N SER A 228 10.80 -0.38 18.42
CA SER A 228 10.25 0.13 17.15
C SER A 228 11.32 0.57 16.15
N GLY A 229 12.56 0.82 16.59
CA GLY A 229 13.60 1.49 15.82
C GLY A 229 13.22 2.92 15.41
N GLY A 230 12.30 3.57 16.13
CA GLY A 230 11.82 4.93 15.83
C GLY A 230 10.88 4.99 14.63
N VAL A 231 10.42 3.86 14.08
CA VAL A 231 9.51 3.84 12.93
C VAL A 231 8.07 4.08 13.39
N PRO A 232 7.39 5.15 12.94
CA PRO A 232 6.05 5.54 13.44
C PRO A 232 5.01 4.43 13.41
N ARG A 233 4.98 3.62 12.34
CA ARG A 233 4.04 2.49 12.23
C ARG A 233 4.29 1.42 13.30
N ARG A 234 5.56 1.12 13.60
CA ARG A 234 5.91 0.16 14.65
C ARG A 234 5.61 0.73 16.03
N ILE A 235 5.89 2.02 16.26
CA ILE A 235 5.52 2.72 17.51
C ILE A 235 4.01 2.60 17.73
N ASN A 236 3.20 2.89 16.70
CA ASN A 236 1.75 2.76 16.80
C ASN A 236 1.31 1.34 17.15
N SER A 237 1.90 0.33 16.51
CA SER A 237 1.56 -1.08 16.79
C SER A 237 1.89 -1.48 18.21
N ILE A 238 3.04 -1.05 18.73
CA ILE A 238 3.45 -1.34 20.12
C ILE A 238 2.53 -0.61 21.10
N CYS A 239 2.30 0.69 20.91
CA CYS A 239 1.47 1.48 21.80
C CYS A 239 0.00 1.03 21.79
N ASP A 240 -0.58 0.67 20.64
CA ASP A 240 -1.96 0.16 20.57
C ASP A 240 -2.10 -1.16 21.34
N ARG A 241 -1.13 -2.07 21.24
CA ARG A 241 -1.10 -3.31 22.01
C ARG A 241 -0.88 -3.07 23.51
N LEU A 242 0.00 -2.14 23.88
CA LEU A 242 0.19 -1.76 25.28
C LEU A 242 -1.11 -1.24 25.90
N LEU A 243 -1.83 -0.37 25.20
CA LEU A 243 -3.12 0.14 25.70
C LEU A 243 -4.16 -0.98 25.81
N LEU A 244 -4.16 -1.93 24.88
CA LEU A 244 -5.07 -3.08 24.95
C LEU A 244 -4.71 -4.01 26.10
N SER A 245 -3.44 -4.36 26.29
CA SER A 245 -2.97 -5.17 27.40
C SER A 245 -3.25 -4.53 28.76
N GLY A 246 -2.96 -3.23 28.88
CA GLY A 246 -3.25 -2.47 30.10
C GLY A 246 -4.75 -2.39 30.43
N PHE A 247 -5.60 -2.25 29.42
CA PHE A 247 -7.04 -2.33 29.59
C PHE A 247 -7.50 -3.70 30.14
N LEU A 248 -6.91 -4.79 29.62
CA LEU A 248 -7.23 -6.15 30.08
C LEU A 248 -6.71 -6.43 31.51
N ALA A 249 -5.61 -5.79 31.89
CA ALA A 249 -4.99 -5.93 33.21
C ALA A 249 -5.40 -4.85 34.23
N ASP A 250 -6.38 -3.99 33.88
CA ASP A 250 -6.81 -2.82 34.67
C ASP A 250 -5.67 -1.90 35.07
N LYS A 251 -4.73 -1.65 34.14
CA LYS A 251 -3.49 -0.90 34.34
C LYS A 251 -3.49 0.40 33.52
N LYS A 252 -3.13 1.52 34.17
CA LYS A 252 -3.11 2.85 33.52
C LYS A 252 -1.69 3.42 33.35
N SER A 253 -0.69 2.79 33.95
CA SER A 253 0.71 3.18 33.82
C SER A 253 1.54 2.05 33.21
N PHE A 254 2.48 2.41 32.37
CA PHE A 254 3.30 1.49 31.61
C PHE A 254 4.77 1.69 31.92
N ALA A 255 5.42 0.64 32.40
CA ALA A 255 6.84 0.58 32.66
C ALA A 255 7.59 -0.12 31.50
N LYS A 256 8.93 -0.11 31.57
CA LYS A 256 9.79 -0.79 30.62
C LYS A 256 9.45 -2.28 30.44
N SER A 257 9.15 -2.99 31.53
CA SER A 257 8.80 -4.42 31.49
C SER A 257 7.57 -4.73 30.63
N ASP A 258 6.55 -3.86 30.69
CA ASP A 258 5.32 -4.03 29.89
C ASP A 258 5.62 -3.88 28.40
N VAL A 259 6.52 -2.96 28.04
CA VAL A 259 6.93 -2.76 26.66
C VAL A 259 7.72 -3.96 26.14
N GLU A 260 8.64 -4.51 26.96
CA GLU A 260 9.45 -5.67 26.58
C GLU A 260 8.58 -6.91 26.36
N GLU A 261 7.56 -7.12 27.20
CA GLU A 261 6.58 -8.22 27.07
C GLU A 261 5.80 -8.08 25.75
N VAL A 262 5.19 -6.93 25.49
CA VAL A 262 4.44 -6.69 24.27
C VAL A 262 5.32 -6.75 23.01
N ALA A 263 6.56 -6.28 23.08
CA ALA A 263 7.50 -6.36 21.97
C ALA A 263 7.88 -7.81 21.64
N ALA A 264 8.06 -8.66 22.65
CA ALA A 264 8.30 -10.09 22.48
C ALA A 264 7.10 -10.76 21.81
N GLU A 265 5.86 -10.52 22.28
CA GLU A 265 4.64 -11.05 21.64
C GLU A 265 4.50 -10.65 20.18
N ILE A 266 4.82 -9.41 19.82
CA ILE A 266 4.76 -8.93 18.42
C ILE A 266 5.76 -9.70 17.55
N ASN A 267 6.97 -9.92 18.06
CA ASN A 267 8.00 -10.65 17.34
C ASN A 267 7.63 -12.13 17.18
N ASP A 268 7.16 -12.80 18.22
CA ASP A 268 6.75 -14.20 18.17
C ASP A 268 5.55 -14.38 17.22
N GLY A 269 4.57 -13.50 17.26
CA GLY A 269 3.43 -13.49 16.33
C GLY A 269 3.83 -13.27 14.87
N ALA A 270 4.89 -12.49 14.61
CA ALA A 270 5.43 -12.29 13.27
C ALA A 270 6.14 -13.55 12.74
N PHE A 271 6.82 -14.31 13.60
CA PHE A 271 7.46 -15.59 13.22
C PHE A 271 6.45 -16.73 13.02
N ALA A 272 5.34 -16.73 13.74
CA ALA A 272 4.27 -17.72 13.53
C ALA A 272 3.62 -17.56 12.14
N SER A 273 3.45 -16.35 11.65
CA SER A 273 2.88 -16.09 10.32
C SER A 273 3.85 -16.40 9.16
N THR A 274 5.16 -16.33 9.38
CA THR A 274 6.17 -16.70 8.37
C THR A 274 6.38 -18.20 8.23
N ASN A 275 6.13 -18.98 9.28
CA ASN A 275 6.23 -20.45 9.22
C ASN A 275 4.97 -21.12 8.63
N ALA A 276 3.82 -20.49 8.64
CA ALA A 276 2.61 -20.99 7.99
C ALA A 276 2.67 -20.94 6.45
N GLY A 277 3.67 -20.25 5.87
CA GLY A 277 3.84 -20.09 4.41
C GLY A 277 4.87 -21.00 3.76
N ARG A 278 5.57 -21.86 4.52
CA ARG A 278 6.53 -22.83 3.96
C ARG A 278 5.85 -24.15 3.63
N VAL A 279 4.99 -24.14 2.62
CA VAL A 279 4.61 -25.37 1.92
C VAL A 279 5.84 -25.80 1.12
N THR A 280 6.45 -26.88 1.53
CA THR A 280 7.50 -27.56 0.79
C THR A 280 6.89 -28.06 -0.52
N LEU A 281 7.20 -27.38 -1.63
CA LEU A 281 6.89 -27.88 -2.97
C LEU A 281 7.71 -29.17 -3.18
N VAL A 282 7.07 -30.31 -3.00
CA VAL A 282 7.57 -31.58 -3.51
C VAL A 282 7.41 -31.53 -5.02
N SER A 283 8.54 -31.59 -5.75
CA SER A 283 8.56 -31.64 -7.20
C SER A 283 7.72 -32.82 -7.71
N PRO A 284 6.81 -32.62 -8.67
CA PRO A 284 6.08 -33.72 -9.26
C PRO A 284 7.05 -34.53 -10.16
N ARG A 285 7.21 -35.80 -9.84
CA ARG A 285 7.80 -36.79 -10.74
C ARG A 285 6.80 -37.05 -11.86
N ALA A 286 7.27 -36.96 -13.10
CA ALA A 286 6.49 -37.28 -14.27
C ALA A 286 5.90 -38.69 -14.20
N VAL A 287 4.58 -38.80 -14.33
CA VAL A 287 3.85 -40.03 -14.67
C VAL A 287 2.82 -39.69 -15.73
N GLY A 288 2.80 -40.54 -16.76
CA GLY A 288 2.12 -40.33 -18.02
C GLY A 288 0.59 -40.33 -17.98
N ASP A 289 0.07 -39.98 -19.14
CA ASP A 289 -1.36 -39.88 -19.50
C ASP A 289 -2.18 -41.12 -19.12
N GLU A 290 -3.31 -40.84 -18.40
CA GLU A 290 -4.57 -41.57 -18.54
C GLU A 290 -5.64 -40.75 -17.82
N PHE A 291 -6.52 -40.12 -18.62
CA PHE A 291 -7.75 -39.49 -18.14
C PHE A 291 -8.85 -40.54 -18.15
N ASP A 292 -9.23 -41.02 -16.97
CA ASP A 292 -10.51 -41.65 -16.78
C ASP A 292 -11.22 -41.04 -15.56
N ASP A 293 -12.51 -40.82 -15.77
CA ASP A 293 -13.62 -40.41 -14.95
C ASP A 293 -13.39 -40.55 -13.43
N VAL A 294 -13.18 -39.46 -12.69
CA VAL A 294 -13.08 -39.49 -11.22
C VAL A 294 -14.22 -38.65 -10.63
N GLY A 295 -15.17 -39.37 -10.04
CA GLY A 295 -16.19 -38.82 -9.16
C GLY A 295 -15.60 -38.03 -8.00
N ALA A 296 -16.39 -37.09 -7.47
CA ALA A 296 -16.04 -36.20 -6.38
C ALA A 296 -15.31 -36.91 -5.23
N PRO A 297 -14.17 -36.41 -4.73
CA PRO A 297 -13.45 -37.01 -3.64
C PRO A 297 -14.29 -36.95 -2.35
N ASN A 298 -14.58 -38.12 -1.79
CA ASN A 298 -15.12 -38.26 -0.44
C ASN A 298 -13.93 -38.01 0.50
N ILE A 299 -13.83 -36.83 1.09
CA ILE A 299 -12.78 -36.52 2.06
C ILE A 299 -13.28 -37.01 3.42
N ASP A 300 -12.80 -38.18 3.82
CA ASP A 300 -12.96 -38.66 5.19
C ASP A 300 -12.08 -37.81 6.12
N LEU A 301 -12.70 -36.83 6.79
CA LEU A 301 -12.04 -35.99 7.78
C LEU A 301 -11.82 -36.84 9.05
N ASP A 302 -10.56 -36.99 9.44
CA ASP A 302 -10.16 -37.61 10.67
C ASP A 302 -10.93 -36.98 11.85
N ALA A 303 -11.49 -37.83 12.74
CA ALA A 303 -12.37 -37.42 13.83
C ALA A 303 -11.74 -36.35 14.77
N GLN A 304 -10.40 -36.29 14.82
CA GLN A 304 -9.66 -35.27 15.57
C GLN A 304 -9.75 -33.88 14.92
N VAL A 305 -9.70 -33.80 13.59
CA VAL A 305 -9.80 -32.53 12.84
C VAL A 305 -11.23 -31.97 12.91
N ALA A 306 -12.23 -32.86 12.93
CA ALA A 306 -13.63 -32.45 13.12
C ALA A 306 -13.88 -31.87 14.51
N GLN A 307 -13.30 -32.46 15.58
CA GLN A 307 -13.41 -31.95 16.94
C GLN A 307 -12.67 -30.59 17.15
N GLU A 308 -11.55 -30.40 16.48
CA GLU A 308 -10.82 -29.12 16.52
C GLU A 308 -11.56 -28.01 15.76
N ALA A 309 -12.18 -28.35 14.65
CA ALA A 309 -13.06 -27.43 13.89
C ALA A 309 -14.28 -26.98 14.71
N ASP A 310 -14.91 -27.90 15.43
CA ASP A 310 -16.05 -27.61 16.32
C ASP A 310 -15.64 -26.71 17.50
N ARG A 311 -14.46 -26.92 18.09
CA ARG A 311 -13.93 -26.03 19.15
C ARG A 311 -13.61 -24.63 18.66
N LEU A 312 -13.13 -24.49 17.42
CA LEU A 312 -12.90 -23.18 16.79
C LEU A 312 -14.22 -22.48 16.45
N LEU A 313 -15.25 -23.21 16.06
CA LEU A 313 -16.57 -22.67 15.75
C LEU A 313 -17.32 -22.18 17.01
N ASP A 314 -17.17 -22.85 18.15
CA ASP A 314 -17.74 -22.41 19.42
C ASP A 314 -17.09 -21.10 19.95
N GLY A 315 -15.84 -20.81 19.58
CA GLY A 315 -15.16 -19.55 19.88
C GLY A 315 -15.63 -18.36 19.04
N ILE A 316 -16.31 -18.58 17.89
CA ILE A 316 -16.70 -17.53 16.94
C ILE A 316 -18.17 -17.09 17.16
N ARG A 317 -18.50 -16.66 18.36
CA ARG A 317 -19.83 -16.04 18.66
C ARG A 317 -20.00 -14.59 18.17
N ASN A 318 -19.16 -14.10 17.27
CA ASN A 318 -19.21 -12.72 16.82
C ASN A 318 -20.02 -12.61 15.49
N ARG A 319 -21.25 -12.10 15.55
CA ARG A 319 -22.15 -11.88 14.41
C ARG A 319 -21.45 -11.25 13.19
N ARG A 320 -20.45 -10.36 13.41
CA ARG A 320 -19.69 -9.74 12.33
C ARG A 320 -18.79 -10.68 11.54
N VAL A 321 -18.31 -11.76 12.15
CA VAL A 321 -17.46 -12.77 11.49
C VAL A 321 -18.34 -13.69 10.66
N VAL A 322 -19.50 -14.09 11.16
CA VAL A 322 -20.48 -14.89 10.43
C VAL A 322 -20.97 -14.12 9.18
N ASP A 323 -21.28 -12.84 9.32
CA ASP A 323 -21.69 -12.00 8.18
C ASP A 323 -20.57 -11.81 7.13
N ARG A 324 -19.32 -11.82 7.55
CA ARG A 324 -18.17 -11.79 6.64
C ARG A 324 -17.98 -13.11 5.90
N LEU A 325 -18.10 -14.24 6.61
CA LEU A 325 -18.02 -15.57 6.02
C LEU A 325 -19.13 -15.79 5.00
N MET A 326 -20.37 -15.40 5.31
CA MET A 326 -21.49 -15.49 4.34
C MET A 326 -21.28 -14.59 3.10
N ARG A 327 -20.62 -13.44 3.23
CA ARG A 327 -20.29 -12.60 2.07
C ARG A 327 -19.18 -13.22 1.21
N LEU A 328 -18.18 -13.85 1.82
CA LEU A 328 -17.12 -14.59 1.12
C LEU A 328 -17.67 -15.80 0.39
N GLU A 329 -18.55 -16.57 1.03
CA GLU A 329 -19.22 -17.72 0.43
C GLU A 329 -20.03 -17.32 -0.80
N ARG A 330 -20.84 -16.25 -0.70
CA ARG A 330 -21.57 -15.71 -1.86
C ARG A 330 -20.65 -15.20 -2.98
N SER A 331 -19.49 -14.66 -2.64
CA SER A 331 -18.50 -14.22 -3.61
C SER A 331 -17.85 -15.40 -4.33
N LEU A 332 -17.53 -16.48 -3.61
CA LEU A 332 -17.00 -17.74 -4.16
C LEU A 332 -18.02 -18.39 -5.12
N LEU A 333 -19.28 -18.50 -4.70
CA LEU A 333 -20.34 -19.07 -5.55
C LEU A 333 -20.54 -18.26 -6.85
N ARG A 334 -20.40 -16.93 -6.81
CA ARG A 334 -20.44 -16.10 -8.02
C ARG A 334 -19.24 -16.35 -8.94
N LEU A 335 -18.05 -16.54 -8.38
CA LEU A 335 -16.84 -16.86 -9.17
C LEU A 335 -16.94 -18.25 -9.81
N GLU A 336 -17.45 -19.25 -9.10
CA GLU A 336 -17.70 -20.58 -9.66
C GLU A 336 -18.71 -20.54 -10.80
N HIS A 337 -19.81 -19.78 -10.63
CA HIS A 337 -20.80 -19.61 -11.68
C HIS A 337 -20.23 -18.91 -12.93
N SER A 338 -19.41 -17.86 -12.72
CA SER A 338 -18.72 -17.16 -13.81
C SER A 338 -17.72 -18.06 -14.53
N ASN A 339 -16.95 -18.86 -13.81
CA ASN A 339 -16.00 -19.82 -14.39
C ASN A 339 -16.73 -20.91 -15.20
N SER A 340 -17.85 -21.44 -14.69
CA SER A 340 -18.68 -22.41 -15.43
C SER A 340 -19.25 -21.82 -16.72
N LEU A 341 -19.67 -20.56 -16.69
CA LEU A 341 -20.17 -19.87 -17.88
C LEU A 341 -19.05 -19.66 -18.93
N ILE A 342 -17.87 -19.26 -18.50
CA ILE A 342 -16.69 -19.11 -19.37
C ILE A 342 -16.31 -20.45 -20.01
N LEU A 343 -16.26 -21.53 -19.23
CA LEU A 343 -15.97 -22.86 -19.75
C LEU A 343 -17.02 -23.32 -20.76
N HIS A 344 -18.29 -23.02 -20.52
CA HIS A 344 -19.36 -23.34 -21.47
C HIS A 344 -19.23 -22.57 -22.79
N ILE A 345 -18.88 -21.29 -22.72
CA ILE A 345 -18.63 -20.45 -23.90
C ILE A 345 -17.40 -20.95 -24.67
N LEU A 346 -16.30 -21.28 -23.99
CA LEU A 346 -15.10 -21.82 -24.60
C LEU A 346 -15.37 -23.16 -25.30
N ARG A 347 -16.13 -24.08 -24.70
CA ARG A 347 -16.55 -25.33 -25.35
C ARG A 347 -17.36 -25.06 -26.62
N ARG A 348 -18.31 -24.13 -26.60
CA ARG A 348 -19.06 -23.73 -27.77
C ARG A 348 -18.20 -23.17 -28.91
N ILE A 349 -17.20 -22.35 -28.57
CA ILE A 349 -16.25 -21.80 -29.53
C ILE A 349 -15.43 -22.94 -30.16
N VAL A 350 -14.89 -23.86 -29.35
CA VAL A 350 -14.14 -25.01 -29.84
C VAL A 350 -14.99 -25.92 -30.74
N ASP A 351 -16.24 -26.18 -30.34
CA ASP A 351 -17.16 -26.98 -31.15
C ASP A 351 -17.55 -26.31 -32.50
N SER A 352 -17.63 -24.97 -32.49
CA SER A 352 -17.89 -24.20 -33.71
C SER A 352 -16.66 -24.07 -34.64
N ALA A 353 -15.45 -24.22 -34.08
CA ALA A 353 -14.22 -24.16 -34.84
C ALA A 353 -13.73 -25.52 -35.40
N ARG A 354 -14.39 -26.62 -35.06
CA ARG A 354 -14.10 -27.93 -35.69
C ARG A 354 -14.52 -27.90 -37.15
N PRO A 355 -13.61 -28.19 -38.10
CA PRO A 355 -14.02 -28.28 -39.51
C PRO A 355 -15.03 -29.41 -39.69
N ARG A 356 -16.12 -29.10 -40.35
CA ARG A 356 -17.06 -30.11 -40.85
C ARG A 356 -16.35 -30.90 -41.96
N ASP A 357 -15.85 -32.07 -41.60
CA ASP A 357 -15.43 -33.03 -42.62
C ASP A 357 -16.57 -33.29 -43.56
N SER A 358 -16.37 -32.86 -44.81
CA SER A 358 -17.28 -33.07 -45.89
C SER A 358 -17.40 -34.58 -46.22
N GLU A 359 -18.50 -35.20 -45.84
CA GLU A 359 -18.96 -36.40 -46.53
C GLU A 359 -19.14 -36.09 -48.01
N LYS A 360 -18.18 -36.53 -48.80
CA LYS A 360 -18.35 -36.84 -50.21
C LYS A 360 -17.84 -38.25 -50.41
N SER A 361 -18.74 -39.18 -50.41
CA SER A 361 -18.59 -40.44 -51.13
C SER A 361 -19.72 -40.55 -52.13
N GLY A 362 -19.27 -40.68 -53.38
CA GLY A 362 -20.08 -40.91 -54.55
C GLY A 362 -20.58 -42.33 -54.66
#